data_39c10c57ec3e7c32f01f5782fbc24e45
#
_entry.id   39c10c57ec3e7c32f01f5782fbc24e45
#
_cell.length_a   1.000
_cell.length_b   1.000
_cell.length_c   1.000
_cell.angle_alpha   90.00
_cell.angle_beta   90.00
_cell.angle_gamma   90.00
#
_symmetry.space_group_name_H-M   'P 1'
#
loop_
_entity.id
_entity.type
_entity.pdbx_description
1 polymer ?
#
loop_
_entity_poly.entity_id
_entity_poly.type
_entity_poly.pdbx_seq_one_letter_code
_entity_poly.pdbx_strand_id
1 'polypeptide(L)'
;MKTFLAYISGYRRMVILAAAYLLIFATVLYAAEVPAETVLYAGALCLAFTAVYALVGFYRYYKRFSALKRTLSELPETLESLPTPQNESERLYTKMLQKTYAEYERAALEHRRREADMRNYYTMWVHQIKTPISALRLLIQSGARSAELQNEIFRIEQYVEMALNYQRLFCGSSDLVITRRSLDSAVRTSIRKYSKQFIMKRLRLEYEPGDITVLTDEKWLCFVIEQVLSNSLKYTSAGEIKICTVGRTLMISDTGIGIAAEDLPRIFDCGYTGYNGREEKRSSGIGLYLCSEVCRRLRHGISITSEVGKGTCVSITFNEADIFIE
;
A
#
# COMPACT_ATOMS: atom_id res chain seq x y z
N MET A 1 -15.96 14.91 -41.81
CA MET A 1 -16.14 16.39 -41.93
C MET A 1 -15.46 17.16 -40.79
N LYS A 2 -15.68 16.83 -39.50
CA LYS A 2 -15.03 17.53 -38.36
C LYS A 2 -13.51 17.50 -38.34
N THR A 3 -12.88 16.37 -38.68
CA THR A 3 -11.41 16.20 -38.75
C THR A 3 -10.75 16.98 -39.88
N PHE A 4 -11.44 17.12 -41.02
CA PHE A 4 -10.97 17.94 -42.13
C PHE A 4 -11.02 19.44 -41.80
N LEU A 5 -12.09 19.91 -41.17
CA LEU A 5 -12.22 21.30 -40.71
C LEU A 5 -11.15 21.61 -39.62
N ALA A 6 -10.88 20.68 -38.73
CA ALA A 6 -9.82 20.82 -37.73
C ALA A 6 -8.41 20.92 -38.37
N TYR A 7 -8.15 20.13 -39.42
CA TYR A 7 -6.90 20.22 -40.19
C TYR A 7 -6.74 21.58 -40.84
N ILE A 8 -7.75 22.07 -41.57
CA ILE A 8 -7.71 23.38 -42.24
C ILE A 8 -7.56 24.51 -41.18
N SER A 9 -8.23 24.45 -40.05
CA SER A 9 -8.12 25.48 -39.01
C SER A 9 -6.71 25.56 -38.43
N GLY A 10 -6.00 24.44 -38.28
CA GLY A 10 -4.61 24.36 -37.81
C GLY A 10 -3.61 24.99 -38.82
N TYR A 11 -3.89 24.89 -40.11
CA TYR A 11 -3.04 25.45 -41.17
C TYR A 11 -3.54 26.79 -41.73
N ARG A 12 -4.58 27.41 -41.10
CA ARG A 12 -5.20 28.67 -41.59
C ARG A 12 -4.19 29.77 -41.88
N ARG A 13 -3.16 29.94 -41.07
CA ARG A 13 -2.11 30.94 -41.29
C ARG A 13 -1.28 30.64 -42.53
N MET A 14 -0.94 29.39 -42.77
CA MET A 14 -0.19 28.95 -43.96
C MET A 14 -1.01 29.13 -45.26
N VAL A 15 -2.31 28.83 -45.22
CA VAL A 15 -3.23 29.01 -46.35
C VAL A 15 -3.35 30.50 -46.68
N ILE A 16 -3.48 31.39 -45.70
CA ILE A 16 -3.52 32.87 -45.88
C ILE A 16 -2.21 33.33 -46.49
N LEU A 17 -1.09 32.85 -45.99
CA LEU A 17 0.25 33.23 -46.46
C LEU A 17 0.48 32.77 -47.94
N ALA A 18 0.07 31.56 -48.28
CA ALA A 18 0.14 31.02 -49.64
C ALA A 18 -0.75 31.82 -50.61
N ALA A 19 -1.97 32.20 -50.20
CA ALA A 19 -2.87 33.06 -50.96
C ALA A 19 -2.23 34.46 -51.23
N ALA A 20 -1.59 35.04 -50.20
CA ALA A 20 -0.88 36.33 -50.34
C ALA A 20 0.28 36.21 -51.33
N TYR A 21 1.09 35.16 -51.29
CA TYR A 21 2.16 34.95 -52.27
C TYR A 21 1.65 34.76 -53.69
N LEU A 22 0.56 34.02 -53.90
CA LEU A 22 -0.06 33.85 -55.22
C LEU A 22 -0.56 35.21 -55.74
N LEU A 23 -1.12 36.07 -54.89
CA LEU A 23 -1.60 37.39 -55.27
C LEU A 23 -0.45 38.34 -55.66
N ILE A 24 0.63 38.33 -54.87
CA ILE A 24 1.86 39.11 -55.20
C ILE A 24 2.45 38.61 -56.52
N PHE A 25 2.55 37.31 -56.73
CA PHE A 25 3.07 36.74 -57.94
C PHE A 25 2.22 37.09 -59.17
N ALA A 26 0.90 37.04 -59.07
CA ALA A 26 -0.02 37.45 -60.11
C ALA A 26 0.11 38.94 -60.46
N THR A 27 0.24 39.81 -59.46
CA THR A 27 0.41 41.27 -59.69
C THR A 27 1.75 41.59 -60.38
N VAL A 28 2.82 40.91 -59.99
CA VAL A 28 4.15 41.08 -60.63
C VAL A 28 4.12 40.62 -62.08
N LEU A 29 3.52 39.49 -62.40
CA LEU A 29 3.39 38.98 -63.73
C LEU A 29 2.50 39.85 -64.64
N TYR A 30 1.42 40.43 -64.07
CA TYR A 30 0.57 41.38 -64.73
C TYR A 30 1.31 42.67 -65.06
N ALA A 31 2.12 43.20 -64.17
CA ALA A 31 2.93 44.38 -64.34
C ALA A 31 4.07 44.16 -65.43
N ALA A 32 4.51 42.92 -65.59
CA ALA A 32 5.50 42.53 -66.56
C ALA A 32 4.91 42.25 -67.98
N GLU A 33 3.61 42.55 -68.20
CA GLU A 33 2.92 42.37 -69.52
C GLU A 33 2.97 40.90 -70.02
N VAL A 34 3.05 39.92 -69.14
CA VAL A 34 3.09 38.48 -69.49
C VAL A 34 1.72 38.06 -70.05
N PRO A 35 1.64 37.26 -71.17
CA PRO A 35 0.35 36.79 -71.68
C PRO A 35 -0.48 36.06 -70.64
N ALA A 36 -1.76 36.38 -70.57
CA ALA A 36 -2.71 35.84 -69.56
C ALA A 36 -2.76 34.31 -69.55
N GLU A 37 -2.59 33.67 -70.73
CA GLU A 37 -2.53 32.20 -70.88
C GLU A 37 -1.39 31.57 -70.08
N THR A 38 -0.21 32.19 -70.07
CA THR A 38 0.99 31.71 -69.37
C THR A 38 0.80 31.84 -67.84
N VAL A 39 0.14 32.93 -67.40
CA VAL A 39 -0.16 33.14 -65.98
C VAL A 39 -1.17 32.14 -65.46
N LEU A 40 -2.22 31.85 -66.27
CA LEU A 40 -3.24 30.83 -65.94
C LEU A 40 -2.63 29.44 -65.85
N TYR A 41 -1.75 29.08 -66.80
CA TYR A 41 -1.06 27.78 -66.81
C TYR A 41 -0.16 27.61 -65.57
N ALA A 42 0.65 28.61 -65.25
CA ALA A 42 1.48 28.60 -64.06
C ALA A 42 0.66 28.52 -62.76
N GLY A 43 -0.47 29.24 -62.67
CA GLY A 43 -1.41 29.19 -61.55
C GLY A 43 -2.04 27.82 -61.36
N ALA A 44 -2.45 27.17 -62.50
CA ALA A 44 -3.01 25.82 -62.44
C ALA A 44 -1.98 24.77 -61.95
N LEU A 45 -0.74 24.88 -62.35
CA LEU A 45 0.37 24.02 -61.90
C LEU A 45 0.63 24.20 -60.41
N CYS A 46 0.66 25.43 -59.90
CA CYS A 46 0.82 25.73 -58.46
C CYS A 46 -0.34 25.20 -57.65
N LEU A 47 -1.59 25.33 -58.12
CA LEU A 47 -2.77 24.77 -57.48
C LEU A 47 -2.74 23.24 -57.46
N ALA A 48 -2.35 22.58 -58.53
CA ALA A 48 -2.22 21.14 -58.58
C ALA A 48 -1.17 20.64 -57.55
N PHE A 49 0.00 21.30 -57.52
CA PHE A 49 1.04 20.96 -56.55
C PHE A 49 0.62 21.16 -55.09
N THR A 50 -0.03 22.29 -54.77
CA THR A 50 -0.54 22.56 -53.45
C THR A 50 -1.65 21.59 -53.04
N ALA A 51 -2.51 21.17 -53.96
CA ALA A 51 -3.55 20.16 -53.72
C ALA A 51 -2.93 18.81 -53.36
N VAL A 52 -1.93 18.35 -54.12
CA VAL A 52 -1.21 17.08 -53.80
C VAL A 52 -0.53 17.17 -52.44
N TYR A 53 0.15 18.28 -52.15
CA TYR A 53 0.79 18.48 -50.86
C TYR A 53 -0.21 18.46 -49.69
N ALA A 54 -1.37 19.13 -49.84
CA ALA A 54 -2.44 19.16 -48.87
C ALA A 54 -3.05 17.77 -48.64
N LEU A 55 -3.23 16.96 -49.69
CA LEU A 55 -3.74 15.59 -49.61
C LEU A 55 -2.79 14.69 -48.83
N VAL A 56 -1.51 14.75 -49.12
CA VAL A 56 -0.49 13.98 -48.39
C VAL A 56 -0.42 14.41 -46.92
N GLY A 57 -0.49 15.73 -46.64
CA GLY A 57 -0.51 16.28 -45.31
C GLY A 57 -1.75 15.84 -44.51
N PHE A 58 -2.92 15.89 -45.17
CA PHE A 58 -4.16 15.40 -44.55
C PHE A 58 -4.15 13.91 -44.25
N TYR A 59 -3.62 13.08 -45.17
CA TYR A 59 -3.49 11.64 -44.94
C TYR A 59 -2.61 11.33 -43.70
N ARG A 60 -1.46 12.00 -43.60
CA ARG A 60 -0.57 11.86 -42.43
C ARG A 60 -1.24 12.31 -41.14
N TYR A 61 -1.93 13.44 -41.18
CA TYR A 61 -2.70 13.95 -40.06
C TYR A 61 -3.80 12.98 -39.61
N TYR A 62 -4.57 12.46 -40.56
CA TYR A 62 -5.65 11.50 -40.31
C TYR A 62 -5.15 10.20 -39.68
N LYS A 63 -4.08 9.63 -40.25
CA LYS A 63 -3.45 8.42 -39.72
C LYS A 63 -3.02 8.61 -38.25
N ARG A 64 -2.43 9.74 -37.94
CA ARG A 64 -1.95 10.08 -36.63
C ARG A 64 -3.09 10.33 -35.64
N PHE A 65 -4.10 11.07 -36.04
CA PHE A 65 -5.29 11.32 -35.26
C PHE A 65 -6.03 10.01 -34.90
N SER A 66 -6.12 9.10 -35.88
CA SER A 66 -6.69 7.77 -35.67
C SER A 66 -5.89 6.95 -34.66
N ALA A 67 -4.55 7.01 -34.70
CA ALA A 67 -3.69 6.35 -33.73
C ALA A 67 -3.92 6.91 -32.31
N LEU A 68 -3.92 8.24 -32.13
CA LEU A 68 -4.22 8.87 -30.86
C LEU A 68 -5.60 8.51 -30.32
N LYS A 69 -6.61 8.46 -31.20
CA LYS A 69 -7.96 8.06 -30.79
C LYS A 69 -8.01 6.62 -30.32
N ARG A 70 -7.23 5.73 -30.96
CA ARG A 70 -7.10 4.34 -30.56
C ARG A 70 -6.42 4.24 -29.19
N THR A 71 -5.28 4.92 -28.97
CA THR A 71 -4.62 4.99 -27.66
C THR A 71 -5.58 5.46 -26.57
N LEU A 72 -6.39 6.49 -26.86
CA LEU A 72 -7.37 7.01 -25.90
C LEU A 72 -8.43 5.96 -25.51
N SER A 73 -8.85 5.09 -26.46
CA SER A 73 -9.81 4.02 -26.17
C SER A 73 -9.20 2.83 -25.44
N GLU A 74 -7.89 2.65 -25.50
CA GLU A 74 -7.14 1.59 -24.84
C GLU A 74 -6.68 2.00 -23.43
N LEU A 75 -6.70 3.29 -23.09
CA LEU A 75 -6.46 3.77 -21.72
C LEU A 75 -7.63 3.35 -20.79
N PRO A 76 -7.35 2.93 -19.55
CA PRO A 76 -6.06 2.88 -18.86
C PRO A 76 -5.29 1.57 -18.98
N GLU A 77 -5.64 0.68 -19.91
CA GLU A 77 -5.07 -0.67 -19.99
C GLU A 77 -3.65 -0.68 -20.54
N THR A 78 -3.38 0.13 -21.58
CA THR A 78 -2.05 0.18 -22.20
C THR A 78 -1.75 1.55 -22.81
N LEU A 79 -0.45 1.88 -22.87
CA LEU A 79 0.08 3.07 -23.54
C LEU A 79 0.94 2.72 -24.77
N GLU A 80 1.00 1.44 -25.17
CA GLU A 80 1.89 0.96 -26.24
C GLU A 80 1.54 1.51 -27.63
N SER A 81 0.26 1.83 -27.86
CA SER A 81 -0.24 2.34 -29.14
C SER A 81 0.05 3.83 -29.38
N LEU A 82 0.82 4.48 -28.50
CA LEU A 82 1.13 5.92 -28.62
C LEU A 82 2.01 6.19 -29.86
N PRO A 83 1.62 7.10 -30.78
CA PRO A 83 2.39 7.40 -31.97
C PRO A 83 3.71 8.09 -31.62
N THR A 84 4.75 7.83 -32.43
CA THR A 84 6.07 8.44 -32.26
C THR A 84 6.00 9.97 -32.36
N PRO A 85 6.62 10.72 -31.42
CA PRO A 85 6.59 12.18 -31.43
C PRO A 85 7.37 12.74 -32.63
N GLN A 86 6.84 13.78 -33.31
CA GLN A 86 7.45 14.41 -34.47
C GLN A 86 8.17 15.72 -34.15
N ASN A 87 7.85 16.33 -33.01
CA ASN A 87 8.47 17.57 -32.57
C ASN A 87 8.80 17.52 -31.07
N GLU A 88 9.60 18.48 -30.61
CA GLU A 88 10.08 18.51 -29.23
C GLU A 88 8.94 18.68 -28.20
N SER A 89 7.92 19.47 -28.54
CA SER A 89 6.75 19.63 -27.67
C SER A 89 5.99 18.31 -27.48
N GLU A 90 5.78 17.56 -28.57
CA GLU A 90 5.15 16.24 -28.47
C GLU A 90 5.99 15.24 -27.67
N ARG A 91 7.33 15.32 -27.82
CA ARG A 91 8.25 14.50 -27.05
C ARG A 91 8.11 14.77 -25.53
N LEU A 92 7.96 16.04 -25.16
CA LEU A 92 7.72 16.42 -23.77
C LEU A 92 6.36 15.91 -23.27
N TYR A 93 5.28 16.11 -24.04
CA TYR A 93 3.95 15.57 -23.68
C TYR A 93 3.96 14.06 -23.56
N THR A 94 4.63 13.34 -24.46
CA THR A 94 4.78 11.89 -24.39
C THR A 94 5.50 11.47 -23.11
N LYS A 95 6.60 12.15 -22.75
CA LYS A 95 7.32 11.87 -21.50
C LYS A 95 6.46 12.13 -20.26
N MET A 96 5.73 13.25 -20.25
CA MET A 96 4.81 13.55 -19.13
C MET A 96 3.73 12.46 -18.98
N LEU A 97 3.12 12.07 -20.10
CA LEU A 97 2.11 11.02 -20.12
C LEU A 97 2.65 9.67 -19.64
N GLN A 98 3.83 9.28 -20.12
CA GLN A 98 4.50 8.04 -19.71
C GLN A 98 4.82 8.04 -18.22
N LYS A 99 5.30 9.17 -17.68
CA LYS A 99 5.58 9.31 -16.24
C LYS A 99 4.32 9.18 -15.41
N THR A 100 3.26 9.89 -15.78
CA THR A 100 1.96 9.83 -15.08
C THR A 100 1.35 8.44 -15.15
N TYR A 101 1.45 7.79 -16.32
CA TYR A 101 0.95 6.43 -16.50
C TYR A 101 1.72 5.41 -15.62
N ALA A 102 3.04 5.52 -15.55
CA ALA A 102 3.86 4.67 -14.68
C ALA A 102 3.53 4.87 -13.18
N GLU A 103 3.23 6.09 -12.76
CA GLU A 103 2.76 6.36 -11.40
C GLU A 103 1.36 5.77 -11.14
N TYR A 104 0.46 5.90 -12.12
CA TYR A 104 -0.86 5.27 -12.07
C TYR A 104 -0.77 3.74 -11.95
N GLU A 105 0.06 3.09 -12.78
CA GLU A 105 0.26 1.63 -12.71
C GLU A 105 0.80 1.17 -11.35
N ARG A 106 1.76 1.91 -10.80
CA ARG A 106 2.29 1.63 -9.45
C ARG A 106 1.19 1.73 -8.39
N ALA A 107 0.43 2.82 -8.41
CA ALA A 107 -0.68 3.03 -7.47
C ALA A 107 -1.77 1.96 -7.61
N ALA A 108 -2.13 1.59 -8.85
CA ALA A 108 -3.09 0.54 -9.13
C ALA A 108 -2.60 -0.84 -8.65
N LEU A 109 -1.31 -1.15 -8.83
CA LEU A 109 -0.73 -2.40 -8.35
C LEU A 109 -0.71 -2.45 -6.82
N GLU A 110 -0.32 -1.36 -6.16
CA GLU A 110 -0.36 -1.26 -4.70
C GLU A 110 -1.79 -1.41 -4.15
N HIS A 111 -2.77 -0.78 -4.80
CA HIS A 111 -4.17 -0.90 -4.42
C HIS A 111 -4.66 -2.36 -4.51
N ARG A 112 -4.36 -3.04 -5.62
CA ARG A 112 -4.70 -4.46 -5.81
C ARG A 112 -4.03 -5.36 -4.76
N ARG A 113 -2.77 -5.08 -4.42
CA ARG A 113 -2.07 -5.81 -3.34
C ARG A 113 -2.76 -5.62 -2.00
N ARG A 114 -3.08 -4.37 -1.63
CA ARG A 114 -3.80 -4.06 -0.39
C ARG A 114 -5.17 -4.74 -0.32
N GLU A 115 -5.92 -4.76 -1.43
CA GLU A 115 -7.20 -5.47 -1.50
C GLU A 115 -7.04 -6.98 -1.33
N ALA A 116 -6.03 -7.59 -1.96
CA ALA A 116 -5.74 -9.01 -1.82
C ALA A 116 -5.34 -9.35 -0.38
N ASP A 117 -4.48 -8.55 0.23
CA ASP A 117 -4.04 -8.71 1.62
C ASP A 117 -5.24 -8.59 2.58
N MET A 118 -6.11 -7.62 2.36
CA MET A 118 -7.34 -7.44 3.16
C MET A 118 -8.28 -8.64 3.02
N ARG A 119 -8.49 -9.16 1.82
CA ARG A 119 -9.33 -10.34 1.57
C ARG A 119 -8.78 -11.58 2.25
N ASN A 120 -7.48 -11.80 2.14
CA ASN A 120 -6.78 -12.89 2.80
C ASN A 120 -6.88 -12.77 4.32
N TYR A 121 -6.71 -11.55 4.84
CA TYR A 121 -6.88 -11.25 6.26
C TYR A 121 -8.26 -11.63 6.78
N TYR A 122 -9.33 -11.13 6.13
CA TYR A 122 -10.70 -11.43 6.56
C TYR A 122 -11.02 -12.93 6.48
N THR A 123 -10.53 -13.62 5.48
CA THR A 123 -10.68 -15.08 5.36
C THR A 123 -10.04 -15.81 6.55
N MET A 124 -8.82 -15.46 6.88
CA MET A 124 -8.13 -16.04 8.05
C MET A 124 -8.83 -15.69 9.36
N TRP A 125 -9.29 -14.44 9.51
CA TRP A 125 -10.00 -13.99 10.70
C TRP A 125 -11.32 -14.77 10.93
N VAL A 126 -12.10 -15.00 9.87
CA VAL A 126 -13.33 -15.81 9.94
C VAL A 126 -13.01 -17.22 10.43
N HIS A 127 -11.95 -17.83 9.93
CA HIS A 127 -11.50 -19.14 10.39
C HIS A 127 -11.07 -19.14 11.87
N GLN A 128 -10.35 -18.14 12.31
CA GLN A 128 -9.85 -18.02 13.69
C GLN A 128 -10.97 -17.80 14.69
N ILE A 129 -12.01 -17.04 14.35
CA ILE A 129 -13.16 -16.81 15.25
C ILE A 129 -14.11 -18.01 15.30
N LYS A 130 -14.22 -18.77 14.22
CA LYS A 130 -15.08 -19.97 14.16
C LYS A 130 -14.62 -21.06 15.13
N THR A 131 -13.30 -21.20 15.33
CA THR A 131 -12.71 -22.22 16.20
C THR A 131 -13.15 -22.07 17.68
N PRO A 132 -12.94 -20.92 18.35
CA PRO A 132 -13.37 -20.73 19.72
C PRO A 132 -14.90 -20.73 19.88
N ILE A 133 -15.65 -20.29 18.86
CA ILE A 133 -17.13 -20.41 18.89
C ILE A 133 -17.55 -21.87 18.89
N SER A 134 -16.90 -22.72 18.10
CA SER A 134 -17.20 -24.17 18.08
C SER A 134 -16.80 -24.83 19.41
N ALA A 135 -15.64 -24.47 19.96
CA ALA A 135 -15.20 -24.94 21.27
C ALA A 135 -16.19 -24.50 22.38
N LEU A 136 -16.63 -23.24 22.35
CA LEU A 136 -17.63 -22.71 23.31
C LEU A 136 -18.94 -23.52 23.27
N ARG A 137 -19.44 -23.85 22.05
CA ARG A 137 -20.65 -24.66 21.91
C ARG A 137 -20.49 -26.05 22.53
N LEU A 138 -19.35 -26.72 22.29
CA LEU A 138 -19.05 -28.04 22.87
C LEU A 138 -18.94 -27.97 24.40
N LEU A 139 -18.27 -26.95 24.94
CA LEU A 139 -18.13 -26.72 26.38
C LEU A 139 -19.49 -26.49 27.06
N ILE A 140 -20.39 -25.74 26.41
CA ILE A 140 -21.74 -25.54 26.91
C ILE A 140 -22.51 -26.88 26.94
N GLN A 141 -22.43 -27.67 25.89
CA GLN A 141 -23.10 -28.96 25.79
C GLN A 141 -22.58 -29.99 26.82
N SER A 142 -21.28 -29.92 27.15
CA SER A 142 -20.63 -30.82 28.11
C SER A 142 -20.80 -30.38 29.59
N GLY A 143 -21.44 -29.22 29.84
CA GLY A 143 -21.56 -28.69 31.20
C GLY A 143 -20.23 -28.23 31.78
N ALA A 144 -19.32 -27.74 30.95
CA ALA A 144 -17.98 -27.34 31.35
C ALA A 144 -17.98 -26.19 32.39
N ARG A 145 -16.85 -26.06 33.11
CA ARG A 145 -16.68 -25.04 34.15
C ARG A 145 -16.70 -23.62 33.55
N SER A 146 -17.26 -22.69 34.30
CA SER A 146 -17.33 -21.28 33.91
C SER A 146 -15.98 -20.67 33.47
N ALA A 147 -14.87 -21.13 34.05
CA ALA A 147 -13.52 -20.67 33.69
C ALA A 147 -13.11 -21.02 32.25
N GLU A 148 -13.47 -22.20 31.75
CA GLU A 148 -13.17 -22.64 30.38
C GLU A 148 -14.00 -21.86 29.37
N LEU A 149 -15.28 -21.61 29.67
CA LEU A 149 -16.16 -20.77 28.87
C LEU A 149 -15.62 -19.33 28.77
N GLN A 150 -15.18 -18.74 29.88
CA GLN A 150 -14.62 -17.40 29.93
C GLN A 150 -13.32 -17.30 29.09
N ASN A 151 -12.50 -18.35 29.03
CA ASN A 151 -11.30 -18.36 28.24
C ASN A 151 -11.59 -18.33 26.73
N GLU A 152 -12.59 -19.09 26.27
CA GLU A 152 -12.99 -19.04 24.85
C GLU A 152 -13.66 -17.72 24.45
N ILE A 153 -14.44 -17.12 25.36
CA ILE A 153 -14.99 -15.76 25.16
C ILE A 153 -13.85 -14.74 25.03
N PHE A 154 -12.87 -14.79 25.93
CA PHE A 154 -11.71 -13.89 25.86
C PHE A 154 -10.93 -14.02 24.54
N ARG A 155 -10.77 -15.24 23.99
CA ARG A 155 -10.17 -15.47 22.67
C ARG A 155 -10.97 -14.82 21.55
N ILE A 156 -12.31 -14.91 21.61
CA ILE A 156 -13.18 -14.26 20.63
C ILE A 156 -13.01 -12.74 20.70
N GLU A 157 -13.00 -12.17 21.89
CA GLU A 157 -12.77 -10.73 22.11
C GLU A 157 -11.42 -10.28 21.51
N GLN A 158 -10.34 -11.05 21.72
CA GLN A 158 -9.03 -10.76 21.14
C GLN A 158 -9.05 -10.77 19.59
N TYR A 159 -9.73 -11.74 18.99
CA TYR A 159 -9.84 -11.78 17.52
C TYR A 159 -10.67 -10.62 16.96
N VAL A 160 -11.74 -10.22 17.66
CA VAL A 160 -12.53 -9.04 17.27
C VAL A 160 -11.70 -7.77 17.40
N GLU A 161 -10.98 -7.59 18.51
CA GLU A 161 -10.09 -6.44 18.71
C GLU A 161 -8.97 -6.37 17.65
N MET A 162 -8.38 -7.52 17.32
CA MET A 162 -7.38 -7.62 16.25
C MET A 162 -7.96 -7.18 14.89
N ALA A 163 -9.18 -7.59 14.54
CA ALA A 163 -9.85 -7.21 13.30
C ALA A 163 -10.14 -5.70 13.24
N LEU A 164 -10.62 -5.13 14.34
CA LEU A 164 -10.86 -3.69 14.44
C LEU A 164 -9.56 -2.88 14.32
N ASN A 165 -8.49 -3.34 14.96
CA ASN A 165 -7.19 -2.68 14.87
C ASN A 165 -6.58 -2.79 13.47
N TYR A 166 -6.73 -3.94 12.79
CA TYR A 166 -6.36 -4.07 11.38
C TYR A 166 -7.10 -3.04 10.51
N GLN A 167 -8.42 -2.96 10.67
CA GLN A 167 -9.24 -2.01 9.91
C GLN A 167 -8.81 -0.56 10.16
N ARG A 168 -8.59 -0.18 11.42
CA ARG A 168 -8.12 1.18 11.77
C ARG A 168 -6.74 1.47 11.19
N LEU A 169 -5.87 0.47 11.14
CA LEU A 169 -4.51 0.64 10.63
C LEU A 169 -4.49 0.82 9.09
N PHE A 170 -5.31 0.09 8.35
CA PHE A 170 -5.21 0.01 6.88
C PHE A 170 -6.35 0.70 6.12
N CYS A 171 -7.52 0.92 6.74
CA CYS A 171 -8.71 1.42 6.06
C CYS A 171 -9.20 2.78 6.57
N GLY A 172 -8.61 3.33 7.63
CA GLY A 172 -8.98 4.62 8.19
C GLY A 172 -7.84 5.62 8.24
N SER A 173 -8.16 6.90 8.38
CA SER A 173 -7.23 7.88 8.93
C SER A 173 -7.01 7.48 10.39
N SER A 174 -5.94 6.74 10.67
CA SER A 174 -5.56 6.52 12.06
C SER A 174 -4.95 7.81 12.59
N ASP A 175 -5.79 8.67 13.14
CA ASP A 175 -5.33 9.81 13.92
C ASP A 175 -4.62 9.25 15.16
N LEU A 176 -3.28 9.13 15.05
CA LEU A 176 -2.44 8.73 16.17
C LEU A 176 -2.40 9.85 17.19
N VAL A 177 -2.79 9.57 18.40
CA VAL A 177 -2.73 10.52 19.53
C VAL A 177 -1.37 10.36 20.23
N ILE A 178 -0.34 10.96 19.64
CA ILE A 178 1.02 10.88 20.18
C ILE A 178 1.16 11.81 21.39
N THR A 179 1.39 11.23 22.56
CA THR A 179 1.58 11.95 23.81
C THR A 179 2.69 11.30 24.64
N ARG A 180 3.23 12.03 25.63
CA ARG A 180 4.17 11.45 26.59
C ARG A 180 3.42 10.55 27.55
N ARG A 181 3.78 9.26 27.61
CA ARG A 181 3.14 8.23 28.42
C ARG A 181 4.16 7.45 29.23
N SER A 182 3.79 7.07 30.47
CA SER A 182 4.58 6.16 31.28
C SER A 182 4.54 4.77 30.67
N LEU A 183 5.71 4.20 30.36
CA LEU A 183 5.83 2.84 29.87
C LEU A 183 5.32 1.83 30.91
N ASP A 184 5.64 2.06 32.18
CA ASP A 184 5.20 1.21 33.30
C ASP A 184 3.67 1.09 33.36
N SER A 185 2.96 2.21 33.17
CA SER A 185 1.48 2.21 33.14
C SER A 185 0.94 1.32 32.02
N ALA A 186 1.47 1.41 30.81
CA ALA A 186 1.05 0.60 29.67
C ALA A 186 1.32 -0.90 29.91
N VAL A 187 2.51 -1.22 30.44
CA VAL A 187 2.89 -2.61 30.76
C VAL A 187 1.97 -3.19 31.83
N ARG A 188 1.72 -2.47 32.94
CA ARG A 188 0.82 -2.93 34.00
C ARG A 188 -0.60 -3.13 33.50
N THR A 189 -1.10 -2.26 32.66
CA THR A 189 -2.43 -2.39 32.05
C THR A 189 -2.53 -3.67 31.23
N SER A 190 -1.53 -3.92 30.38
CA SER A 190 -1.45 -5.14 29.58
C SER A 190 -1.32 -6.41 30.44
N ILE A 191 -0.49 -6.41 31.48
CA ILE A 191 -0.34 -7.53 32.41
C ILE A 191 -1.68 -7.86 33.10
N ARG A 192 -2.42 -6.85 33.57
CA ARG A 192 -3.73 -7.05 34.21
C ARG A 192 -4.73 -7.74 33.32
N LYS A 193 -4.76 -7.39 32.04
CA LYS A 193 -5.65 -8.02 31.02
C LYS A 193 -5.41 -9.51 30.90
N TYR A 194 -4.15 -9.96 31.01
CA TYR A 194 -3.74 -11.36 30.87
C TYR A 194 -3.55 -12.12 32.20
N SER A 195 -3.83 -11.50 33.35
CA SER A 195 -3.58 -12.08 34.68
C SER A 195 -4.23 -13.46 34.87
N LYS A 196 -5.47 -13.64 34.41
CA LYS A 196 -6.18 -14.93 34.47
C LYS A 196 -5.44 -16.04 33.70
N GLN A 197 -4.89 -15.74 32.54
CA GLN A 197 -4.14 -16.69 31.70
C GLN A 197 -2.85 -17.13 32.40
N PHE A 198 -2.11 -16.21 33.06
CA PHE A 198 -0.93 -16.54 33.85
C PHE A 198 -1.27 -17.53 34.96
N ILE A 199 -2.36 -17.26 35.70
CA ILE A 199 -2.83 -18.13 36.80
C ILE A 199 -3.26 -19.49 36.25
N MET A 200 -4.05 -19.54 35.19
CA MET A 200 -4.53 -20.81 34.60
C MET A 200 -3.40 -21.70 34.12
N LYS A 201 -2.38 -21.09 33.49
CA LYS A 201 -1.19 -21.80 32.99
C LYS A 201 -0.14 -22.06 34.07
N ARG A 202 -0.28 -21.49 35.25
CA ARG A 202 0.70 -21.55 36.34
C ARG A 202 2.09 -21.05 35.91
N LEU A 203 2.15 -20.03 35.05
CA LEU A 203 3.40 -19.44 34.60
C LEU A 203 3.84 -18.35 35.59
N ARG A 204 5.13 -18.33 35.89
CA ARG A 204 5.74 -17.26 36.69
C ARG A 204 5.85 -16.01 35.85
N LEU A 205 5.42 -14.88 36.41
CA LEU A 205 5.65 -13.56 35.83
C LEU A 205 6.72 -12.85 36.64
N GLU A 206 7.83 -12.50 36.03
CA GLU A 206 8.85 -11.63 36.58
C GLU A 206 8.74 -10.27 35.90
N TYR A 207 8.44 -9.24 36.69
CA TYR A 207 8.28 -7.89 36.17
C TYR A 207 9.18 -6.91 36.91
N GLU A 208 10.11 -6.30 36.19
CA GLU A 208 10.99 -5.24 36.67
C GLU A 208 10.47 -3.90 36.13
N PRO A 209 9.79 -3.06 36.95
CA PRO A 209 9.24 -1.79 36.49
C PRO A 209 10.36 -0.84 36.06
N GLY A 210 10.16 -0.13 34.96
CA GLY A 210 11.04 0.90 34.44
C GLY A 210 10.38 2.27 34.56
N ASP A 211 11.05 3.24 35.11
CA ASP A 211 10.56 4.62 35.20
C ASP A 211 10.97 5.44 33.97
N ILE A 212 10.43 5.04 32.79
CA ILE A 212 10.66 5.79 31.56
C ILE A 212 9.35 6.31 30.97
N THR A 213 9.43 7.53 30.45
CA THR A 213 8.37 8.15 29.67
C THR A 213 8.72 8.07 28.19
N VAL A 214 7.76 7.63 27.40
CA VAL A 214 7.90 7.48 25.93
C VAL A 214 6.89 8.34 25.20
N LEU A 215 7.25 8.84 24.04
CA LEU A 215 6.38 9.58 23.15
C LEU A 215 5.67 8.58 22.24
N THR A 216 4.40 8.32 22.47
CA THR A 216 3.66 7.24 21.81
C THR A 216 2.15 7.43 21.90
N ASP A 217 1.41 6.63 21.15
CA ASP A 217 -0.01 6.42 21.38
C ASP A 217 -0.20 5.24 22.35
N GLU A 218 -0.75 5.53 23.52
CA GLU A 218 -0.91 4.55 24.60
C GLU A 218 -1.71 3.32 24.18
N LYS A 219 -2.79 3.52 23.43
CA LYS A 219 -3.66 2.45 22.95
C LYS A 219 -2.93 1.48 22.01
N TRP A 220 -2.17 2.03 21.08
CA TRP A 220 -1.39 1.24 20.14
C TRP A 220 -0.19 0.57 20.81
N LEU A 221 0.45 1.25 21.77
CA LEU A 221 1.50 0.64 22.57
C LEU A 221 0.98 -0.55 23.39
N CYS A 222 -0.16 -0.37 24.10
CA CYS A 222 -0.79 -1.47 24.81
C CYS A 222 -1.12 -2.64 23.87
N PHE A 223 -1.65 -2.37 22.69
CA PHE A 223 -1.91 -3.41 21.68
C PHE A 223 -0.67 -4.22 21.35
N VAL A 224 0.49 -3.57 21.09
CA VAL A 224 1.76 -4.26 20.79
C VAL A 224 2.19 -5.14 21.96
N ILE A 225 2.20 -4.59 23.20
CA ILE A 225 2.56 -5.32 24.41
C ILE A 225 1.65 -6.53 24.60
N GLU A 226 0.35 -6.36 24.44
CA GLU A 226 -0.66 -7.40 24.56
C GLU A 226 -0.48 -8.53 23.56
N GLN A 227 -0.16 -8.21 22.29
CA GLN A 227 0.11 -9.22 21.27
C GLN A 227 1.38 -10.04 21.58
N VAL A 228 2.42 -9.38 22.08
CA VAL A 228 3.65 -10.06 22.50
C VAL A 228 3.36 -10.97 23.69
N LEU A 229 2.66 -10.47 24.72
CA LEU A 229 2.25 -11.28 25.88
C LEU A 229 1.36 -12.46 25.50
N SER A 230 0.42 -12.27 24.57
CA SER A 230 -0.43 -13.32 24.04
C SER A 230 0.40 -14.43 23.39
N ASN A 231 1.41 -14.07 22.59
CA ASN A 231 2.32 -15.02 21.99
C ASN A 231 3.17 -15.76 23.04
N SER A 232 3.79 -15.04 23.98
CA SER A 232 4.56 -15.65 25.07
C SER A 232 3.72 -16.64 25.88
N LEU A 233 2.51 -16.24 26.26
CA LEU A 233 1.57 -17.13 26.95
C LEU A 233 1.14 -18.32 26.10
N LYS A 234 1.00 -18.17 24.79
CA LYS A 234 0.61 -19.23 23.89
C LYS A 234 1.68 -20.30 23.77
N TYR A 235 2.93 -19.88 23.55
CA TYR A 235 4.04 -20.77 23.24
C TYR A 235 4.86 -21.23 24.45
N THR A 236 4.52 -20.76 25.66
CA THR A 236 5.10 -21.23 26.91
C THR A 236 4.12 -22.15 27.63
N SER A 237 4.50 -23.41 27.80
CA SER A 237 3.69 -24.39 28.52
C SER A 237 4.03 -24.46 30.01
N ALA A 238 5.31 -24.24 30.36
CA ALA A 238 5.83 -24.21 31.72
C ALA A 238 7.04 -23.29 31.79
N GLY A 239 7.31 -22.70 32.96
CA GLY A 239 8.42 -21.76 33.18
C GLY A 239 7.94 -20.36 33.47
N GLU A 240 8.59 -19.36 32.85
CA GLU A 240 8.36 -17.97 33.19
C GLU A 240 8.30 -17.03 31.98
N ILE A 241 7.70 -15.88 32.20
CA ILE A 241 7.74 -14.74 31.30
C ILE A 241 8.33 -13.57 32.09
N LYS A 242 9.43 -13.01 31.57
CA LYS A 242 10.14 -11.88 32.16
C LYS A 242 9.91 -10.63 31.34
N ILE A 243 9.57 -9.54 32.03
CA ILE A 243 9.39 -8.21 31.43
C ILE A 243 10.34 -7.25 32.15
N CYS A 244 11.25 -6.63 31.41
CA CYS A 244 12.17 -5.65 31.95
C CYS A 244 12.42 -4.51 30.97
N THR A 245 12.92 -3.39 31.50
CA THR A 245 13.27 -2.23 30.70
C THR A 245 14.77 -1.96 30.82
N VAL A 246 15.48 -1.92 29.68
CA VAL A 246 16.90 -1.62 29.62
C VAL A 246 17.10 -0.36 28.78
N GLY A 247 17.49 0.74 29.40
CA GLY A 247 17.53 2.04 28.75
C GLY A 247 16.17 2.42 28.18
N ARG A 248 16.08 2.57 26.86
CA ARG A 248 14.80 2.88 26.15
C ARG A 248 14.21 1.68 25.42
N THR A 249 14.52 0.48 25.86
CA THR A 249 14.03 -0.75 25.24
C THR A 249 13.24 -1.57 26.26
N LEU A 250 11.99 -1.86 25.94
CA LEU A 250 11.17 -2.84 26.64
C LEU A 250 11.49 -4.23 26.13
N MET A 251 11.86 -5.13 26.99
CA MET A 251 12.16 -6.53 26.68
C MET A 251 11.11 -7.43 27.33
N ILE A 252 10.50 -8.31 26.53
CA ILE A 252 9.55 -9.33 26.95
C ILE A 252 10.12 -10.66 26.50
N SER A 253 10.59 -11.47 27.48
CA SER A 253 11.19 -12.77 27.22
C SER A 253 10.37 -13.89 27.84
N ASP A 254 10.30 -15.01 27.16
CA ASP A 254 9.64 -16.24 27.61
C ASP A 254 10.59 -17.44 27.53
N THR A 255 10.31 -18.47 28.30
CA THR A 255 11.00 -19.76 28.31
C THR A 255 10.24 -20.82 27.49
N GLY A 256 9.58 -20.37 26.41
CA GLY A 256 8.78 -21.23 25.55
C GLY A 256 9.59 -22.08 24.58
N ILE A 257 8.89 -22.64 23.59
CA ILE A 257 9.49 -23.52 22.58
C ILE A 257 10.53 -22.87 21.69
N GLY A 258 10.59 -21.55 21.63
CA GLY A 258 11.45 -20.79 20.73
C GLY A 258 11.01 -20.83 19.26
N ILE A 259 11.79 -20.16 18.42
CA ILE A 259 11.55 -20.00 16.98
C ILE A 259 12.78 -20.49 16.23
N ALA A 260 12.60 -21.25 15.17
CA ALA A 260 13.69 -21.71 14.32
C ALA A 260 14.38 -20.53 13.61
N ALA A 261 15.71 -20.59 13.46
CA ALA A 261 16.48 -19.50 12.86
C ALA A 261 16.03 -19.16 11.42
N GLU A 262 15.57 -20.17 10.67
CA GLU A 262 15.03 -20.02 9.32
C GLU A 262 13.68 -19.30 9.26
N ASP A 263 12.90 -19.34 10.35
CA ASP A 263 11.62 -18.64 10.44
C ASP A 263 11.78 -17.16 10.87
N LEU A 264 12.83 -16.82 11.62
CA LEU A 264 13.06 -15.47 12.18
C LEU A 264 12.96 -14.32 11.16
N PRO A 265 13.51 -14.43 9.93
CA PRO A 265 13.41 -13.34 8.96
C PRO A 265 11.98 -13.07 8.48
N ARG A 266 11.06 -14.02 8.67
CA ARG A 266 9.71 -13.99 8.09
C ARG A 266 8.59 -13.86 9.13
N ILE A 267 8.90 -13.85 10.42
CA ILE A 267 7.88 -13.80 11.49
C ILE A 267 7.03 -12.54 11.49
N PHE A 268 7.50 -11.48 10.84
CA PHE A 268 6.76 -10.24 10.63
C PHE A 268 6.01 -10.19 9.29
N ASP A 269 6.12 -11.22 8.43
CA ASP A 269 5.36 -11.28 7.18
C ASP A 269 3.88 -11.54 7.45
N CYS A 270 3.01 -10.90 6.68
CA CYS A 270 1.56 -11.04 6.84
C CYS A 270 1.11 -12.49 6.60
N GLY A 271 0.48 -13.09 7.63
CA GLY A 271 -0.04 -14.46 7.55
C GLY A 271 1.01 -15.55 7.70
N TYR A 272 2.26 -15.21 8.02
CA TYR A 272 3.30 -16.22 8.26
C TYR A 272 3.14 -16.88 9.63
N THR A 273 3.12 -18.19 9.67
CA THR A 273 2.85 -18.98 10.89
C THR A 273 3.93 -20.01 11.16
N GLY A 274 5.15 -19.89 10.81
CA GLY A 274 6.24 -20.83 11.09
C GLY A 274 5.84 -22.32 11.14
N TYR A 275 6.77 -23.21 11.36
CA TYR A 275 6.49 -24.65 11.45
C TYR A 275 5.53 -25.00 12.61
N ASN A 276 5.81 -24.48 13.80
CA ASN A 276 5.03 -24.74 15.02
C ASN A 276 3.59 -24.18 14.98
N GLY A 277 3.38 -23.08 14.26
CA GLY A 277 2.04 -22.48 14.10
C GLY A 277 1.11 -23.26 13.17
N ARG A 278 1.68 -24.05 12.24
CA ARG A 278 0.92 -24.93 11.33
C ARG A 278 0.42 -26.18 12.02
N GLU A 279 1.22 -26.80 12.87
CA GLU A 279 0.82 -28.00 13.62
C GLU A 279 -0.33 -27.74 14.59
N GLU A 280 -0.31 -26.60 15.29
CA GLU A 280 -1.36 -26.27 16.27
C GLU A 280 -2.63 -25.70 15.63
N LYS A 281 -2.68 -25.35 14.33
CA LYS A 281 -3.83 -24.70 13.65
C LYS A 281 -4.40 -23.47 14.39
N ARG A 282 -3.62 -22.88 15.30
CA ARG A 282 -4.08 -21.83 16.26
C ARG A 282 -3.48 -20.45 16.03
N SER A 283 -2.69 -20.26 14.97
CA SER A 283 -2.01 -19.00 14.68
C SER A 283 -2.51 -18.39 13.39
N SER A 284 -2.82 -17.11 13.40
CA SER A 284 -3.19 -16.34 12.19
C SER A 284 -1.96 -15.81 11.44
N GLY A 285 -0.79 -15.74 12.09
CA GLY A 285 0.39 -15.08 11.54
C GLY A 285 0.23 -13.55 11.36
N ILE A 286 -0.80 -12.96 11.96
CA ILE A 286 -1.14 -11.54 11.78
C ILE A 286 -0.69 -10.69 12.95
N GLY A 287 -0.64 -11.26 14.16
CA GLY A 287 -0.35 -10.51 15.38
C GLY A 287 1.00 -9.79 15.32
N LEU A 288 2.09 -10.48 15.00
CA LEU A 288 3.42 -9.87 14.89
C LEU A 288 3.54 -8.93 13.69
N TYR A 289 2.89 -9.23 12.56
CA TYR A 289 2.79 -8.31 11.44
C TYR A 289 2.17 -6.97 11.85
N LEU A 290 1.05 -7.01 12.59
CA LEU A 290 0.42 -5.79 13.11
C LEU A 290 1.32 -5.06 14.11
N CYS A 291 2.03 -5.79 14.98
CA CYS A 291 3.02 -5.18 15.89
C CYS A 291 4.10 -4.40 15.14
N SER A 292 4.66 -5.01 14.10
CA SER A 292 5.67 -4.37 13.24
C SER A 292 5.12 -3.11 12.56
N GLU A 293 3.92 -3.19 12.00
CA GLU A 293 3.29 -2.06 11.32
C GLU A 293 2.93 -0.92 12.27
N VAL A 294 2.44 -1.23 13.48
CA VAL A 294 2.19 -0.24 14.54
C VAL A 294 3.50 0.41 14.97
N CYS A 295 4.53 -0.38 15.28
CA CYS A 295 5.84 0.14 15.67
C CYS A 295 6.42 1.06 14.59
N ARG A 296 6.34 0.67 13.32
CA ARG A 296 6.79 1.47 12.19
C ARG A 296 6.07 2.84 12.12
N ARG A 297 4.75 2.87 12.32
CA ARG A 297 3.96 4.12 12.34
C ARG A 297 4.26 5.00 13.54
N LEU A 298 4.52 4.39 14.70
CA LEU A 298 4.92 5.08 15.92
C LEU A 298 6.42 5.45 15.92
N ARG A 299 7.16 5.12 14.86
CA ARG A 299 8.63 5.28 14.77
C ARG A 299 9.38 4.57 15.90
N HIS A 300 8.84 3.47 16.38
CA HIS A 300 9.48 2.57 17.33
C HIS A 300 10.14 1.40 16.61
N GLY A 301 11.20 0.85 17.20
CA GLY A 301 11.82 -0.38 16.72
C GLY A 301 11.17 -1.60 17.37
N ILE A 302 11.03 -2.70 16.62
CA ILE A 302 10.68 -4.01 17.16
C ILE A 302 11.65 -5.05 16.60
N SER A 303 12.22 -5.88 17.46
CA SER A 303 13.10 -6.97 17.07
C SER A 303 12.86 -8.20 17.93
N ILE A 304 13.22 -9.38 17.41
CA ILE A 304 13.01 -10.65 18.09
C ILE A 304 14.32 -11.45 18.01
N THR A 305 14.71 -12.00 19.16
CA THR A 305 15.77 -12.99 19.27
C THR A 305 15.17 -14.26 19.87
N SER A 306 15.50 -15.43 19.31
CA SER A 306 14.94 -16.68 19.76
C SER A 306 15.88 -17.84 19.48
N GLU A 307 15.81 -18.86 20.32
CA GLU A 307 16.50 -20.14 20.14
C GLU A 307 15.55 -21.27 20.52
N VAL A 308 15.48 -22.28 19.66
CA VAL A 308 14.61 -23.44 19.86
C VAL A 308 14.93 -24.13 21.20
N GLY A 309 13.92 -24.32 22.02
CA GLY A 309 14.03 -24.93 23.36
C GLY A 309 14.51 -24.01 24.47
N LYS A 310 14.91 -22.77 24.18
CA LYS A 310 15.31 -21.78 25.20
C LYS A 310 14.28 -20.68 25.38
N GLY A 311 13.51 -20.38 24.34
CA GLY A 311 12.48 -19.35 24.36
C GLY A 311 12.70 -18.20 23.41
N THR A 312 11.92 -17.15 23.61
CA THR A 312 11.89 -15.98 22.71
C THR A 312 12.00 -14.69 23.53
N CYS A 313 12.75 -13.74 23.03
CA CYS A 313 12.83 -12.37 23.56
C CYS A 313 12.43 -11.37 22.49
N VAL A 314 11.38 -10.60 22.74
CA VAL A 314 10.91 -9.49 21.93
C VAL A 314 11.38 -8.19 22.54
N SER A 315 12.04 -7.36 21.76
CA SER A 315 12.57 -6.05 22.17
C SER A 315 11.83 -4.93 21.40
N ILE A 316 11.26 -3.99 22.15
CA ILE A 316 10.60 -2.80 21.61
C ILE A 316 11.44 -1.59 21.99
N THR A 317 12.04 -0.91 21.01
CA THR A 317 12.92 0.23 21.22
C THR A 317 12.20 1.54 20.93
N PHE A 318 12.22 2.46 21.89
CA PHE A 318 11.58 3.76 21.79
C PHE A 318 12.57 4.83 21.36
N ASN A 319 12.39 5.38 20.17
CA ASN A 319 13.23 6.44 19.66
C ASN A 319 12.73 7.81 20.14
N GLU A 320 13.66 8.73 20.46
CA GLU A 320 13.36 10.14 20.77
C GLU A 320 13.20 11.00 19.50
N ALA A 321 13.19 10.41 18.33
CA ALA A 321 13.16 11.17 17.08
C ALA A 321 11.99 12.14 17.06
N ASP A 322 12.30 13.41 16.80
CA ASP A 322 11.37 14.50 16.56
C ASP A 322 10.19 14.05 15.70
N ILE A 323 9.08 13.76 16.36
CA ILE A 323 7.79 13.62 15.68
C ILE A 323 7.36 15.07 15.47
N PHE A 324 7.82 15.67 14.37
CA PHE A 324 7.18 16.88 13.87
C PHE A 324 5.73 16.49 13.54
N ILE A 325 4.82 17.01 14.33
CA ILE A 325 3.38 16.97 14.06
C ILE A 325 3.19 17.94 12.90
N GLU A 326 3.05 17.42 11.66
CA GLU A 326 2.47 18.17 10.55
C GLU A 326 0.95 18.16 10.66
#